data_0c4bb1eee91948c65cf1bd7c928fe8e3
#
_entry.id   0c4bb1eee91948c65cf1bd7c928fe8e3
#
_cell.length_a   1.000
_cell.length_b   1.000
_cell.length_c   1.000
_cell.angle_alpha   90.00
_cell.angle_beta   90.00
_cell.angle_gamma   90.00
#
_symmetry.space_group_name_H-M   'P 1'
#
loop_
_entity.id
_entity.type
_entity.pdbx_description
1 polymer ?
#
loop_
_entity_poly.entity_id
_entity_poly.type
_entity_poly.pdbx_seq_one_letter_code
_entity_poly.pdbx_strand_id
1 'polypeptide(L)'
;MSKINPNPFTTRPEIDGTFGVVTSTHWIATAVGMATLEKGGNAFDAAVATAFTLQVVEPHLNGPGGDVPVILHDVKRGRTDVICGQGPAPAKATIAHYRAEGIDIIPGTGLLAACVPGMFDTWMMLLRDYGTMPLAEVLNPAIGYAEHGHPLVERANATIALVQELFREHWPTSAGIYLPGGRVPETGALFTNRTLAATYSRILKEAESAGGDRVVQIERARKVWSQGFVAQAIDHFYRTQEIMDVSGERHRGVLTGSDMANWRAQVEAPLTCDYGRYTVCKAGVWSQGPVLLQQLALLKGMGLDSLDPTGAEFIHLQVEAAKLAFADREKFYGDPNFAKVPIETLLSDTYNADRRKLITDRASLDLRPGSVEGFGAVVELRRESGPRL
;
A
#
# COMPACT_ATOMS: atom_id res chain seq x y z
N MET A 1 -34.97 13.48 1.14
CA MET A 1 -33.71 13.37 1.91
C MET A 1 -33.99 12.47 3.11
N SER A 2 -33.48 11.25 3.13
CA SER A 2 -33.59 10.38 4.30
C SER A 2 -32.73 10.97 5.40
N LYS A 3 -33.32 11.26 6.55
CA LYS A 3 -32.57 11.64 7.75
C LYS A 3 -31.78 10.40 8.17
N ILE A 4 -30.50 10.35 7.80
CA ILE A 4 -29.58 9.36 8.36
C ILE A 4 -29.46 9.68 9.85
N ASN A 5 -30.03 8.83 10.69
CA ASN A 5 -29.82 8.95 12.13
C ASN A 5 -28.32 8.73 12.40
N PRO A 6 -27.60 9.68 12.99
CA PRO A 6 -26.16 9.48 13.24
C PRO A 6 -26.01 8.26 14.14
N ASN A 7 -25.13 7.35 13.73
CA ASN A 7 -24.78 6.19 14.54
C ASN A 7 -24.29 6.67 15.91
N PRO A 8 -24.92 6.27 17.03
CA PRO A 8 -24.54 6.73 18.38
C PRO A 8 -23.09 6.39 18.75
N PHE A 9 -22.42 5.49 18.01
CA PHE A 9 -20.99 5.17 18.18
C PHE A 9 -20.05 6.04 17.37
N THR A 10 -20.55 6.95 16.52
CA THR A 10 -19.67 7.90 15.84
C THR A 10 -19.24 8.98 16.81
N THR A 11 -17.92 9.15 16.97
CA THR A 11 -17.31 10.18 17.84
C THR A 11 -17.15 11.52 17.12
N ARG A 12 -17.49 11.59 15.83
CA ARG A 12 -17.37 12.77 14.98
C ARG A 12 -18.66 13.00 14.22
N PRO A 13 -19.07 14.26 13.98
CA PRO A 13 -20.15 14.58 13.08
C PRO A 13 -19.78 14.17 11.63
N GLU A 14 -20.79 14.03 10.79
CA GLU A 14 -20.59 13.98 9.34
C GLU A 14 -19.91 15.26 8.87
N ILE A 15 -18.91 15.11 8.00
CA ILE A 15 -18.12 16.23 7.49
C ILE A 15 -18.46 16.47 6.03
N ASP A 16 -19.12 17.60 5.77
CA ASP A 16 -19.43 18.07 4.43
C ASP A 16 -18.47 19.16 4.00
N GLY A 17 -17.78 18.96 2.89
CA GLY A 17 -16.89 19.97 2.31
C GLY A 17 -17.63 20.84 1.29
N THR A 18 -17.38 22.15 1.28
CA THR A 18 -17.95 23.10 0.33
C THR A 18 -17.14 23.20 -0.96
N PHE A 19 -15.84 22.97 -0.90
CA PHE A 19 -14.95 23.01 -2.08
C PHE A 19 -14.02 21.78 -2.18
N GLY A 20 -13.86 21.03 -1.10
CA GLY A 20 -13.07 19.82 -1.06
C GLY A 20 -13.05 19.18 0.32
N VAL A 21 -12.66 17.91 0.36
CA VAL A 21 -12.47 17.15 1.60
C VAL A 21 -11.18 16.36 1.48
N VAL A 22 -10.39 16.35 2.55
CA VAL A 22 -9.21 15.50 2.70
C VAL A 22 -9.39 14.62 3.93
N THR A 23 -9.09 13.34 3.79
CA THR A 23 -9.10 12.39 4.90
C THR A 23 -7.85 11.50 4.85
N SER A 24 -7.33 11.15 6.01
CA SER A 24 -6.23 10.20 6.16
C SER A 24 -6.28 9.59 7.56
N THR A 25 -5.38 8.67 7.84
CA THR A 25 -5.25 8.02 9.15
C THR A 25 -4.65 8.92 10.22
N HIS A 26 -4.00 10.05 9.82
CA HIS A 26 -3.37 10.97 10.76
C HIS A 26 -3.82 12.42 10.54
N TRP A 27 -4.26 13.09 11.62
CA TRP A 27 -4.79 14.46 11.57
C TRP A 27 -3.81 15.50 11.02
N ILE A 28 -2.49 15.36 11.29
CA ILE A 28 -1.46 16.26 10.71
C ILE A 28 -1.44 16.13 9.19
N ALA A 29 -1.43 14.90 8.68
CA ALA A 29 -1.39 14.67 7.24
C ALA A 29 -2.68 15.16 6.55
N THR A 30 -3.84 14.95 7.18
CA THR A 30 -5.12 15.52 6.72
C THR A 30 -5.07 17.04 6.66
N ALA A 31 -4.52 17.70 7.71
CA ALA A 31 -4.38 19.16 7.74
C ALA A 31 -3.45 19.70 6.64
N VAL A 32 -2.35 18.99 6.36
CA VAL A 32 -1.43 19.34 5.25
C VAL A 32 -2.14 19.23 3.90
N GLY A 33 -2.89 18.14 3.68
CA GLY A 33 -3.66 17.99 2.44
C GLY A 33 -4.72 19.08 2.26
N MET A 34 -5.44 19.43 3.33
CA MET A 34 -6.43 20.52 3.30
C MET A 34 -5.76 21.87 3.03
N ALA A 35 -4.65 22.18 3.70
CA ALA A 35 -3.86 23.41 3.46
C ALA A 35 -3.35 23.47 1.99
N THR A 36 -3.06 22.33 1.38
CA THR A 36 -2.66 22.27 -0.03
C THR A 36 -3.82 22.67 -0.96
N LEU A 37 -5.05 22.21 -0.67
CA LEU A 37 -6.25 22.65 -1.41
C LEU A 37 -6.51 24.14 -1.22
N GLU A 38 -6.40 24.66 0.00
CA GLU A 38 -6.59 26.09 0.34
C GLU A 38 -5.59 27.01 -0.36
N LYS A 39 -4.39 26.52 -0.62
CA LYS A 39 -3.35 27.23 -1.40
C LYS A 39 -3.58 27.17 -2.92
N GLY A 40 -4.66 26.55 -3.39
CA GLY A 40 -5.01 26.46 -4.80
C GLY A 40 -4.49 25.20 -5.51
N GLY A 41 -3.94 24.23 -4.78
CA GLY A 41 -3.64 22.89 -5.30
C GLY A 41 -4.92 22.12 -5.62
N ASN A 42 -4.82 21.15 -6.53
CA ASN A 42 -5.92 20.24 -6.80
C ASN A 42 -5.90 19.01 -5.88
N ALA A 43 -6.88 18.11 -6.04
CA ALA A 43 -6.97 16.89 -5.23
C ALA A 43 -5.72 15.98 -5.32
N PHE A 44 -5.05 15.98 -6.46
CA PHE A 44 -3.84 15.19 -6.67
C PHE A 44 -2.63 15.79 -5.94
N ASP A 45 -2.49 17.11 -5.94
CA ASP A 45 -1.49 17.82 -5.14
C ASP A 45 -1.69 17.55 -3.64
N ALA A 46 -2.94 17.65 -3.18
CA ALA A 46 -3.31 17.38 -1.80
C ALA A 46 -3.02 15.93 -1.39
N ALA A 47 -3.32 14.95 -2.27
CA ALA A 47 -3.02 13.55 -2.02
C ALA A 47 -1.52 13.31 -1.86
N VAL A 48 -0.68 13.89 -2.74
CA VAL A 48 0.78 13.77 -2.67
C VAL A 48 1.34 14.40 -1.39
N ALA A 49 0.91 15.62 -1.04
CA ALA A 49 1.36 16.29 0.18
C ALA A 49 0.96 15.53 1.46
N THR A 50 -0.28 15.01 1.49
CA THR A 50 -0.79 14.15 2.57
C THR A 50 0.06 12.89 2.69
N ALA A 51 0.34 12.22 1.58
CA ALA A 51 1.07 10.97 1.55
C ALA A 51 2.51 11.12 2.04
N PHE A 52 3.26 12.12 1.58
CA PHE A 52 4.60 12.39 2.09
C PHE A 52 4.60 12.75 3.57
N THR A 53 3.58 13.44 4.05
CA THR A 53 3.42 13.73 5.48
C THR A 53 3.15 12.45 6.27
N LEU A 54 2.28 11.55 5.78
CA LEU A 54 2.03 10.24 6.41
C LEU A 54 3.30 9.39 6.56
N GLN A 55 4.21 9.43 5.57
CA GLN A 55 5.49 8.72 5.65
C GLN A 55 6.38 9.18 6.81
N VAL A 56 6.12 10.38 7.33
CA VAL A 56 6.83 10.96 8.48
C VAL A 56 6.09 10.68 9.78
N VAL A 57 4.78 10.96 9.82
CA VAL A 57 4.01 10.96 11.07
C VAL A 57 3.44 9.60 11.47
N GLU A 58 3.43 8.64 10.55
CA GLU A 58 3.01 7.24 10.79
C GLU A 58 4.06 6.23 10.34
N PRO A 59 5.29 6.29 10.87
CA PRO A 59 6.40 5.43 10.41
C PRO A 59 6.17 3.94 10.66
N HIS A 60 5.20 3.58 11.49
CA HIS A 60 4.81 2.19 11.78
C HIS A 60 3.86 1.59 10.74
N LEU A 61 3.26 2.41 9.88
CA LEU A 61 2.32 1.98 8.83
C LEU A 61 2.78 2.36 7.43
N ASN A 62 3.68 3.33 7.31
CA ASN A 62 3.98 3.99 6.06
C ASN A 62 5.47 4.36 5.97
N GLY A 63 5.98 4.53 4.76
CA GLY A 63 7.36 4.95 4.55
C GLY A 63 7.72 5.07 3.08
N PRO A 64 8.81 5.77 2.75
CA PRO A 64 9.21 6.01 1.36
C PRO A 64 9.60 4.73 0.59
N GLY A 65 9.89 3.65 1.31
CA GLY A 65 10.21 2.34 0.74
C GLY A 65 8.99 1.45 0.45
N GLY A 66 7.77 1.93 0.72
CA GLY A 66 6.55 1.16 0.54
C GLY A 66 6.03 1.09 -0.88
N ASP A 67 4.80 0.60 -0.98
CA ASP A 67 3.99 0.53 -2.20
C ASP A 67 2.73 1.41 -2.05
N VAL A 68 2.11 1.73 -3.18
CA VAL A 68 0.86 2.48 -3.18
C VAL A 68 0.00 2.16 -4.41
N PRO A 69 -1.13 1.49 -4.26
CA PRO A 69 -2.16 1.44 -5.27
C PRO A 69 -2.98 2.74 -5.23
N VAL A 70 -3.09 3.43 -6.37
CA VAL A 70 -3.90 4.64 -6.50
C VAL A 70 -5.08 4.37 -7.41
N ILE A 71 -6.29 4.75 -7.00
CA ILE A 71 -7.46 4.85 -7.85
C ILE A 71 -7.85 6.32 -7.87
N LEU A 72 -7.92 6.90 -9.04
CA LEU A 72 -8.23 8.30 -9.23
C LEU A 72 -9.34 8.49 -10.29
N HIS A 73 -10.14 9.53 -10.11
CA HIS A 73 -11.05 10.00 -11.14
C HIS A 73 -10.64 11.39 -11.61
N ASP A 74 -10.32 11.51 -12.87
CA ASP A 74 -9.99 12.79 -13.50
C ASP A 74 -11.22 13.32 -14.24
N VAL A 75 -11.89 14.30 -13.65
CA VAL A 75 -13.10 14.93 -14.20
C VAL A 75 -12.80 15.57 -15.56
N LYS A 76 -11.60 16.15 -15.77
CA LYS A 76 -11.21 16.79 -17.04
C LYS A 76 -11.09 15.76 -18.16
N ARG A 77 -10.59 14.57 -17.86
CA ARG A 77 -10.47 13.46 -18.80
C ARG A 77 -11.71 12.58 -18.86
N GLY A 78 -12.66 12.76 -17.92
CA GLY A 78 -13.90 12.01 -17.83
C GLY A 78 -13.68 10.51 -17.59
N ARG A 79 -12.61 10.11 -16.89
CA ARG A 79 -12.29 8.71 -16.68
C ARG A 79 -11.69 8.43 -15.31
N THR A 80 -11.83 7.18 -14.90
CA THR A 80 -11.16 6.63 -13.73
C THR A 80 -9.93 5.84 -14.19
N ASP A 81 -8.78 6.13 -13.58
CA ASP A 81 -7.52 5.44 -13.82
C ASP A 81 -7.03 4.77 -12.54
N VAL A 82 -6.20 3.75 -12.69
CA VAL A 82 -5.43 3.13 -11.61
C VAL A 82 -3.95 3.38 -11.86
N ILE A 83 -3.19 3.72 -10.82
CA ILE A 83 -1.73 3.69 -10.89
C ILE A 83 -1.24 2.52 -10.06
N CYS A 84 -0.53 1.60 -10.71
CA CYS A 84 0.19 0.53 -10.04
C CYS A 84 1.50 1.07 -9.48
N GLY A 85 1.51 1.28 -8.17
CA GLY A 85 2.69 1.70 -7.41
C GLY A 85 3.27 0.58 -6.56
N GLN A 86 2.96 -0.67 -6.87
CA GLN A 86 3.51 -1.83 -6.21
C GLN A 86 4.73 -2.34 -6.99
N GLY A 87 5.91 -2.23 -6.37
CA GLY A 87 7.14 -2.75 -6.96
C GLY A 87 7.20 -4.28 -6.92
N PRO A 88 7.80 -4.92 -7.93
CA PRO A 88 7.96 -6.37 -7.98
C PRO A 88 9.03 -6.85 -6.99
N ALA A 89 9.13 -8.15 -6.82
CA ALA A 89 10.29 -8.78 -6.22
C ALA A 89 11.56 -8.44 -7.04
N PRO A 90 12.72 -8.24 -6.38
CA PRO A 90 13.98 -8.03 -7.08
C PRO A 90 14.33 -9.17 -8.05
N ALA A 91 15.05 -8.88 -9.12
CA ALA A 91 15.40 -9.87 -10.15
C ALA A 91 16.15 -11.09 -9.60
N LYS A 92 16.91 -10.92 -8.51
CA LYS A 92 17.62 -12.01 -7.83
C LYS A 92 16.75 -12.81 -6.85
N ALA A 93 15.54 -12.39 -6.54
CA ALA A 93 14.61 -13.09 -5.66
C ALA A 93 14.01 -14.32 -6.35
N THR A 94 14.82 -15.32 -6.59
CA THR A 94 14.45 -16.57 -7.28
C THR A 94 14.33 -17.73 -6.30
N ILE A 95 13.50 -18.72 -6.64
CA ILE A 95 13.37 -19.96 -5.86
C ILE A 95 14.75 -20.63 -5.68
N ALA A 96 15.59 -20.63 -6.70
CA ALA A 96 16.93 -21.19 -6.63
C ALA A 96 17.82 -20.47 -5.60
N HIS A 97 17.73 -19.12 -5.55
CA HIS A 97 18.47 -18.33 -4.57
C HIS A 97 18.05 -18.68 -3.14
N TYR A 98 16.76 -18.62 -2.84
CA TYR A 98 16.27 -18.88 -1.48
C TYR A 98 16.53 -20.32 -1.03
N ARG A 99 16.42 -21.30 -1.92
CA ARG A 99 16.77 -22.69 -1.60
C ARG A 99 18.27 -22.88 -1.32
N ALA A 100 19.13 -22.14 -2.03
CA ALA A 100 20.57 -22.18 -1.77
C ALA A 100 20.94 -21.61 -0.39
N GLU A 101 20.14 -20.64 0.11
CA GLU A 101 20.24 -20.09 1.47
C GLU A 101 19.52 -20.98 2.53
N GLY A 102 18.97 -22.13 2.15
CA GLY A 102 18.23 -23.01 3.06
C GLY A 102 16.84 -22.51 3.44
N ILE A 103 16.27 -21.57 2.68
CA ILE A 103 15.01 -20.90 2.99
C ILE A 103 13.88 -21.53 2.17
N ASP A 104 12.91 -22.15 2.86
CA ASP A 104 11.68 -22.68 2.24
C ASP A 104 10.56 -21.64 2.14
N ILE A 105 10.51 -20.71 3.10
CA ILE A 105 9.52 -19.62 3.16
C ILE A 105 10.29 -18.31 3.33
N ILE A 106 10.03 -17.34 2.46
CA ILE A 106 10.68 -16.02 2.53
C ILE A 106 10.38 -15.39 3.91
N PRO A 107 11.42 -14.98 4.67
CA PRO A 107 11.21 -14.34 5.97
C PRO A 107 10.34 -13.10 5.85
N GLY A 108 9.39 -12.91 6.79
CA GLY A 108 8.50 -11.74 6.81
C GLY A 108 9.17 -10.43 7.23
N THR A 109 10.44 -10.48 7.64
CA THR A 109 11.24 -9.31 8.04
C THR A 109 12.64 -9.37 7.43
N GLY A 110 13.44 -8.33 7.61
CA GLY A 110 14.80 -8.27 7.12
C GLY A 110 14.90 -7.93 5.63
N LEU A 111 16.06 -8.21 5.04
CA LEU A 111 16.40 -7.75 3.69
C LEU A 111 15.85 -8.64 2.57
N LEU A 112 15.59 -9.92 2.86
CA LEU A 112 15.13 -10.89 1.87
C LEU A 112 13.67 -10.69 1.44
N ALA A 113 12.84 -10.08 2.30
CA ALA A 113 11.43 -9.80 2.04
C ALA A 113 11.21 -8.55 1.16
N ALA A 114 12.25 -7.77 0.88
CA ALA A 114 12.08 -6.48 0.23
C ALA A 114 11.68 -6.60 -1.24
N CYS A 115 10.68 -5.81 -1.61
CA CYS A 115 10.34 -5.52 -3.00
C CYS A 115 10.98 -4.20 -3.45
N VAL A 116 10.89 -3.90 -4.75
CA VAL A 116 11.32 -2.61 -5.28
C VAL A 116 10.45 -1.50 -4.68
N PRO A 117 11.03 -0.44 -4.07
CA PRO A 117 10.27 0.66 -3.50
C PRO A 117 9.48 1.45 -4.54
N GLY A 118 8.17 1.24 -4.61
CA GLY A 118 7.32 1.82 -5.66
C GLY A 118 6.70 3.18 -5.31
N MET A 119 6.56 3.48 -4.02
CA MET A 119 5.77 4.60 -3.52
C MET A 119 6.28 5.97 -4.02
N PHE A 120 7.57 6.23 -3.92
CA PHE A 120 8.12 7.53 -4.30
C PHE A 120 7.88 7.85 -5.79
N ASP A 121 8.19 6.90 -6.67
CA ASP A 121 7.99 7.07 -8.12
C ASP A 121 6.52 7.32 -8.48
N THR A 122 5.61 6.62 -7.80
CA THR A 122 4.15 6.74 -7.99
C THR A 122 3.64 8.12 -7.61
N TRP A 123 4.04 8.65 -6.45
CA TRP A 123 3.63 9.99 -6.03
C TRP A 123 4.21 11.08 -6.94
N MET A 124 5.44 10.90 -7.40
CA MET A 124 6.03 11.81 -8.38
C MET A 124 5.30 11.77 -9.72
N MET A 125 4.91 10.57 -10.19
CA MET A 125 4.12 10.41 -11.40
C MET A 125 2.75 11.09 -11.26
N LEU A 126 2.05 10.85 -10.15
CA LEU A 126 0.76 11.50 -9.88
C LEU A 126 0.89 13.03 -9.87
N LEU A 127 1.90 13.55 -9.20
CA LEU A 127 2.17 14.99 -9.17
C LEU A 127 2.45 15.53 -10.56
N ARG A 128 3.30 14.86 -11.34
CA ARG A 128 3.69 15.28 -12.69
C ARG A 128 2.50 15.37 -13.65
N ASP A 129 1.69 14.29 -13.69
CA ASP A 129 0.70 14.07 -14.77
C ASP A 129 -0.69 14.61 -14.44
N TYR A 130 -1.01 14.78 -13.14
CA TYR A 130 -2.33 15.18 -12.67
C TYR A 130 -2.29 16.40 -11.73
N GLY A 131 -1.19 16.62 -11.02
CA GLY A 131 -1.01 17.75 -10.12
C GLY A 131 -0.65 19.04 -10.87
N THR A 132 -0.68 20.15 -10.12
CA THR A 132 -0.43 21.50 -10.62
C THR A 132 0.66 22.23 -9.81
N MET A 133 0.90 21.82 -8.57
CA MET A 133 1.85 22.49 -7.67
C MET A 133 3.31 22.14 -7.95
N PRO A 134 4.25 23.03 -7.63
CA PRO A 134 5.67 22.72 -7.60
C PRO A 134 6.01 21.61 -6.59
N LEU A 135 7.09 20.89 -6.85
CA LEU A 135 7.57 19.80 -5.96
C LEU A 135 7.83 20.31 -4.53
N ALA A 136 8.41 21.50 -4.38
CA ALA A 136 8.68 22.10 -3.07
C ALA A 136 7.42 22.29 -2.22
N GLU A 137 6.32 22.71 -2.81
CA GLU A 137 5.06 22.98 -2.09
C GLU A 137 4.49 21.70 -1.46
N VAL A 138 4.64 20.56 -2.11
CA VAL A 138 4.10 19.27 -1.61
C VAL A 138 5.08 18.53 -0.69
N LEU A 139 6.40 18.75 -0.79
CA LEU A 139 7.41 18.08 0.03
C LEU A 139 7.76 18.84 1.31
N ASN A 140 7.79 20.18 1.29
CA ASN A 140 8.24 20.98 2.44
C ASN A 140 7.47 20.71 3.72
N PRO A 141 6.15 20.48 3.76
CA PRO A 141 5.47 20.10 4.99
C PRO A 141 6.04 18.83 5.63
N ALA A 142 6.25 17.78 4.84
CA ALA A 142 6.83 16.51 5.30
C ALA A 142 8.28 16.72 5.81
N ILE A 143 9.10 17.48 5.08
CA ILE A 143 10.46 17.84 5.49
C ILE A 143 10.43 18.56 6.85
N GLY A 144 9.54 19.56 7.00
CA GLY A 144 9.40 20.32 8.24
C GLY A 144 9.04 19.46 9.44
N TYR A 145 8.05 18.56 9.31
CA TYR A 145 7.68 17.63 10.39
C TYR A 145 8.77 16.62 10.71
N ALA A 146 9.52 16.14 9.71
CA ALA A 146 10.64 15.24 9.94
C ALA A 146 11.81 15.94 10.65
N GLU A 147 12.09 17.19 10.33
CA GLU A 147 13.20 17.96 10.89
C GLU A 147 12.90 18.52 12.29
N HIS A 148 11.74 19.16 12.45
CA HIS A 148 11.37 19.87 13.68
C HIS A 148 10.55 19.00 14.64
N GLY A 149 10.02 17.87 14.15
CA GLY A 149 9.27 16.90 14.94
C GLY A 149 7.76 17.05 14.88
N HIS A 150 7.11 15.98 15.31
CA HIS A 150 5.65 15.88 15.46
C HIS A 150 5.33 15.07 16.71
N PRO A 151 4.14 15.23 17.33
CA PRO A 151 3.73 14.40 18.45
C PRO A 151 3.61 12.93 18.00
N LEU A 152 4.36 12.03 18.67
CA LEU A 152 4.32 10.61 18.36
C LEU A 152 2.99 9.99 18.83
N VAL A 153 2.25 9.38 17.91
CA VAL A 153 0.97 8.73 18.25
C VAL A 153 1.20 7.43 19.03
N GLU A 154 0.24 7.10 19.90
CA GLU A 154 0.31 5.94 20.78
C GLU A 154 0.59 4.62 20.03
N ARG A 155 -0.02 4.41 18.87
CA ARG A 155 0.21 3.20 18.06
C ARG A 155 1.63 3.10 17.53
N ALA A 156 2.22 4.20 17.09
CA ALA A 156 3.62 4.21 16.66
C ALA A 156 4.54 3.89 17.84
N ASN A 157 4.27 4.51 18.99
CA ASN A 157 4.98 4.22 20.24
C ASN A 157 4.91 2.74 20.63
N ALA A 158 3.70 2.15 20.64
CA ALA A 158 3.49 0.74 20.96
C ALA A 158 4.23 -0.19 19.98
N THR A 159 4.23 0.13 18.67
CA THR A 159 4.98 -0.65 17.68
C THR A 159 6.48 -0.56 17.91
N ILE A 160 7.03 0.62 18.20
CA ILE A 160 8.45 0.78 18.53
C ILE A 160 8.80 -0.02 19.78
N ALA A 161 7.95 0.01 20.82
CA ALA A 161 8.15 -0.76 22.04
C ALA A 161 8.17 -2.27 21.78
N LEU A 162 7.30 -2.76 20.89
CA LEU A 162 7.25 -4.18 20.52
C LEU A 162 8.54 -4.67 19.86
N VAL A 163 9.16 -3.85 19.04
CA VAL A 163 10.35 -4.23 18.25
C VAL A 163 11.67 -3.68 18.82
N GLN A 164 11.66 -3.08 20.01
CA GLN A 164 12.82 -2.38 20.55
C GLN A 164 14.05 -3.28 20.76
N GLU A 165 13.87 -4.55 21.16
CA GLU A 165 14.96 -5.49 21.35
C GLU A 165 15.60 -5.87 20.01
N LEU A 166 14.76 -6.18 19.01
CA LEU A 166 15.24 -6.43 17.64
C LEU A 166 16.06 -5.25 17.11
N PHE A 167 15.62 -4.02 17.36
CA PHE A 167 16.35 -2.82 16.96
C PHE A 167 17.69 -2.68 17.70
N ARG A 168 17.70 -2.84 19.02
CA ARG A 168 18.93 -2.70 19.82
C ARG A 168 19.98 -3.73 19.46
N GLU A 169 19.57 -4.98 19.32
CA GLU A 169 20.51 -6.10 19.19
C GLU A 169 20.90 -6.39 17.75
N HIS A 170 19.98 -6.14 16.80
CA HIS A 170 20.16 -6.63 15.44
C HIS A 170 20.02 -5.57 14.35
N TRP A 171 19.29 -4.48 14.61
CA TRP A 171 19.02 -3.42 13.62
C TRP A 171 19.50 -2.04 14.10
N PRO A 172 20.81 -1.83 14.24
CA PRO A 172 21.36 -0.61 14.87
C PRO A 172 21.00 0.68 14.12
N THR A 173 20.80 0.64 12.80
CA THR A 173 20.36 1.80 12.01
C THR A 173 18.93 2.20 12.37
N SER A 174 18.03 1.24 12.59
CA SER A 174 16.68 1.49 13.08
C SER A 174 16.68 1.96 14.53
N ALA A 175 17.53 1.37 15.39
CA ALA A 175 17.69 1.81 16.78
C ALA A 175 18.13 3.29 16.84
N GLY A 176 19.04 3.72 15.99
CA GLY A 176 19.52 5.10 15.94
C GLY A 176 18.43 6.13 15.62
N ILE A 177 17.36 5.72 14.93
CA ILE A 177 16.24 6.60 14.57
C ILE A 177 15.10 6.47 15.60
N TYR A 178 14.66 5.24 15.88
CA TYR A 178 13.43 4.99 16.63
C TYR A 178 13.61 4.83 18.14
N LEU A 179 14.85 4.71 18.61
CA LEU A 179 15.19 4.65 20.03
C LEU A 179 16.14 5.80 20.42
N PRO A 180 15.71 7.06 20.36
CA PRO A 180 16.54 8.21 20.73
C PRO A 180 17.03 8.06 22.17
N GLY A 181 18.36 8.17 22.37
CA GLY A 181 18.98 7.91 23.66
C GLY A 181 18.86 6.45 24.15
N GLY A 182 18.63 5.50 23.24
CA GLY A 182 18.51 4.06 23.52
C GLY A 182 17.17 3.65 24.14
N ARG A 183 16.17 4.53 24.17
CA ARG A 183 14.86 4.30 24.82
C ARG A 183 13.71 4.52 23.85
N VAL A 184 12.61 3.79 24.10
CA VAL A 184 11.34 4.04 23.43
C VAL A 184 10.87 5.46 23.77
N PRO A 185 10.51 6.30 22.76
CA PRO A 185 9.95 7.63 23.02
C PRO A 185 8.65 7.54 23.83
N GLU A 186 8.32 8.56 24.60
CA GLU A 186 7.00 8.64 25.24
C GLU A 186 5.91 9.00 24.22
N THR A 187 4.70 8.55 24.45
CA THR A 187 3.52 8.94 23.67
C THR A 187 3.32 10.45 23.75
N GLY A 188 3.15 11.11 22.61
CA GLY A 188 3.02 12.57 22.52
C GLY A 188 4.35 13.31 22.57
N ALA A 189 5.48 12.61 22.78
CA ALA A 189 6.80 13.24 22.67
C ALA A 189 7.06 13.79 21.25
N LEU A 190 7.80 14.86 21.15
CA LEU A 190 8.20 15.45 19.88
C LEU A 190 9.24 14.54 19.21
N PHE A 191 8.80 13.76 18.26
CA PHE A 191 9.64 12.81 17.51
C PHE A 191 10.17 13.43 16.23
N THR A 192 11.47 13.31 15.99
CA THR A 192 12.15 13.82 14.78
C THR A 192 12.80 12.67 14.01
N ASN A 193 12.82 12.79 12.67
CA ASN A 193 13.64 11.94 11.80
C ASN A 193 14.45 12.82 10.85
N ARG A 194 15.52 13.40 11.38
CA ARG A 194 16.41 14.33 10.64
C ARG A 194 17.07 13.66 9.44
N THR A 195 17.29 12.34 9.47
CA THR A 195 17.84 11.61 8.33
C THR A 195 16.87 11.60 7.16
N LEU A 196 15.57 11.38 7.41
CA LEU A 196 14.54 11.45 6.38
C LEU A 196 14.36 12.88 5.87
N ALA A 197 14.36 13.88 6.77
CA ALA A 197 14.33 15.29 6.39
C ALA A 197 15.48 15.66 5.46
N ALA A 198 16.72 15.27 5.81
CA ALA A 198 17.90 15.50 4.97
C ALA A 198 17.81 14.80 3.62
N THR A 199 17.24 13.58 3.58
CA THR A 199 17.04 12.82 2.35
C THR A 199 16.07 13.54 1.41
N TYR A 200 14.90 13.93 1.89
CA TYR A 200 13.92 14.65 1.07
C TYR A 200 14.40 16.06 0.66
N SER A 201 15.08 16.78 1.56
CA SER A 201 15.68 18.07 1.25
C SER A 201 16.75 17.96 0.17
N ARG A 202 17.57 16.90 0.19
CA ARG A 202 18.57 16.66 -0.85
C ARG A 202 17.92 16.31 -2.19
N ILE A 203 16.88 15.46 -2.21
CA ILE A 203 16.12 15.15 -3.43
C ILE A 203 15.56 16.45 -4.02
N LEU A 204 14.89 17.27 -3.21
CA LEU A 204 14.32 18.55 -3.64
C LEU A 204 15.39 19.48 -4.21
N LYS A 205 16.50 19.66 -3.52
CA LYS A 205 17.61 20.51 -3.96
C LYS A 205 18.22 20.03 -5.29
N GLU A 206 18.42 18.71 -5.45
CA GLU A 206 18.93 18.15 -6.72
C GLU A 206 17.91 18.27 -7.85
N ALA A 207 16.60 18.21 -7.54
CA ALA A 207 15.55 18.42 -8.51
C ALA A 207 15.50 19.88 -8.99
N GLU A 208 15.53 20.84 -8.06
CA GLU A 208 15.52 22.27 -8.38
C GLU A 208 16.79 22.71 -9.12
N SER A 209 17.96 22.16 -8.78
CA SER A 209 19.23 22.46 -9.43
C SER A 209 19.28 22.05 -10.90
N ALA A 210 18.36 21.16 -11.34
CA ALA A 210 18.23 20.81 -12.75
C ALA A 210 17.69 21.96 -13.61
N GLY A 211 17.10 22.99 -12.97
CA GLY A 211 16.41 24.08 -13.67
C GLY A 211 15.15 23.58 -14.39
N GLY A 212 14.67 24.36 -15.35
CA GLY A 212 13.48 24.00 -16.12
C GLY A 212 12.17 24.21 -15.37
N ASP A 213 11.10 23.69 -15.96
CA ASP A 213 9.75 23.74 -15.37
C ASP A 213 9.54 22.67 -14.28
N ARG A 214 8.33 22.66 -13.69
CA ARG A 214 7.97 21.69 -12.65
C ARG A 214 8.08 20.23 -13.13
N VAL A 215 7.80 19.96 -14.39
CA VAL A 215 7.84 18.60 -14.95
C VAL A 215 9.28 18.08 -14.98
N VAL A 216 10.22 18.92 -15.45
CA VAL A 216 11.66 18.62 -15.45
C VAL A 216 12.18 18.37 -14.04
N GLN A 217 11.78 19.18 -13.06
CA GLN A 217 12.18 19.02 -11.66
C GLN A 217 11.64 17.73 -11.05
N ILE A 218 10.37 17.39 -11.28
CA ILE A 218 9.76 16.14 -10.80
C ILE A 218 10.45 14.93 -11.43
N GLU A 219 10.74 14.95 -12.74
CA GLU A 219 11.47 13.87 -13.42
C GLU A 219 12.90 13.74 -12.87
N ARG A 220 13.54 14.85 -12.53
CA ARG A 220 14.85 14.81 -11.86
C ARG A 220 14.75 14.15 -10.48
N ALA A 221 13.75 14.48 -9.67
CA ALA A 221 13.51 13.83 -8.37
C ALA A 221 13.33 12.31 -8.51
N ARG A 222 12.56 11.85 -9.52
CA ARG A 222 12.40 10.42 -9.84
C ARG A 222 13.74 9.75 -10.14
N LYS A 223 14.60 10.40 -10.93
CA LYS A 223 15.94 9.88 -11.24
C LYS A 223 16.86 9.87 -10.03
N VAL A 224 16.81 10.91 -9.21
CA VAL A 224 17.59 10.98 -7.95
C VAL A 224 17.23 9.84 -7.02
N TRP A 225 15.94 9.51 -6.92
CA TRP A 225 15.46 8.37 -6.14
C TRP A 225 15.95 7.03 -6.71
N SER A 226 15.67 6.77 -7.97
CA SER A 226 15.82 5.44 -8.58
C SER A 226 17.21 5.13 -9.15
N GLN A 227 18.04 6.16 -9.40
CA GLN A 227 19.36 6.03 -10.04
C GLN A 227 20.45 6.84 -9.33
N GLY A 228 20.05 7.74 -8.42
CA GLY A 228 20.97 8.61 -7.68
C GLY A 228 21.36 8.05 -6.33
N PHE A 229 21.63 8.96 -5.39
CA PHE A 229 22.21 8.62 -4.08
C PHE A 229 21.31 7.69 -3.25
N VAL A 230 20.00 7.74 -3.40
CA VAL A 230 19.08 6.87 -2.65
C VAL A 230 19.24 5.42 -3.12
N ALA A 231 19.15 5.15 -4.42
CA ALA A 231 19.36 3.82 -4.97
C ALA A 231 20.76 3.29 -4.69
N GLN A 232 21.80 4.15 -4.75
CA GLN A 232 23.17 3.78 -4.43
C GLN A 232 23.33 3.40 -2.96
N ALA A 233 22.71 4.12 -2.03
CA ALA A 233 22.77 3.81 -0.60
C ALA A 233 22.06 2.48 -0.28
N ILE A 234 20.88 2.24 -0.88
CA ILE A 234 20.14 0.99 -0.75
C ILE A 234 20.97 -0.18 -1.30
N ASP A 235 21.46 -0.08 -2.55
CA ASP A 235 22.28 -1.12 -3.18
C ASP A 235 23.52 -1.46 -2.34
N HIS A 236 24.21 -0.42 -1.84
CA HIS A 236 25.38 -0.62 -0.97
C HIS A 236 24.99 -1.36 0.32
N PHE A 237 23.93 -0.93 0.99
CA PHE A 237 23.46 -1.54 2.24
C PHE A 237 23.10 -3.03 2.03
N TYR A 238 22.33 -3.33 1.00
CA TYR A 238 21.87 -4.70 0.70
C TYR A 238 23.01 -5.64 0.33
N ARG A 239 24.08 -5.12 -0.29
CA ARG A 239 25.28 -5.92 -0.65
C ARG A 239 26.22 -6.13 0.52
N THR A 240 26.26 -5.21 1.48
CA THR A 240 27.32 -5.20 2.50
C THR A 240 26.84 -5.61 3.89
N GLN A 241 25.55 -5.46 4.19
CA GLN A 241 25.01 -5.76 5.51
C GLN A 241 24.30 -7.12 5.54
N GLU A 242 24.49 -7.83 6.65
CA GLU A 242 23.74 -9.04 7.00
C GLU A 242 22.86 -8.71 8.19
N ILE A 243 21.55 -8.80 7.98
CA ILE A 243 20.55 -8.37 8.94
C ILE A 243 19.77 -9.58 9.45
N MET A 244 19.61 -9.67 10.78
CA MET A 244 18.75 -10.66 11.42
C MET A 244 17.31 -10.55 10.93
N ASP A 245 16.70 -11.67 10.62
CA ASP A 245 15.29 -11.75 10.27
C ASP A 245 14.54 -12.81 11.11
N VAL A 246 13.26 -13.03 10.83
CA VAL A 246 12.41 -13.95 11.60
C VAL A 246 12.78 -15.43 11.45
N SER A 247 13.70 -15.79 10.54
CA SER A 247 14.27 -17.15 10.48
C SER A 247 15.21 -17.44 11.65
N GLY A 248 15.69 -16.40 12.34
CA GLY A 248 16.71 -16.50 13.39
C GLY A 248 18.13 -16.41 12.85
N GLU A 249 18.29 -16.22 11.55
CA GLU A 249 19.58 -16.10 10.87
C GLU A 249 19.79 -14.68 10.30
N ARG A 250 21.03 -14.40 9.88
CA ARG A 250 21.39 -13.13 9.25
C ARG A 250 21.58 -13.33 7.76
N HIS A 251 20.90 -12.52 6.97
CA HIS A 251 20.98 -12.60 5.51
C HIS A 251 21.31 -11.25 4.89
N ARG A 252 21.96 -11.29 3.72
CA ARG A 252 22.06 -10.15 2.80
C ARG A 252 20.79 -10.06 1.97
N GLY A 253 20.48 -8.86 1.53
CA GLY A 253 19.35 -8.68 0.63
C GLY A 253 19.69 -8.93 -0.83
N VAL A 254 18.63 -9.04 -1.64
CA VAL A 254 18.72 -9.28 -3.08
C VAL A 254 18.34 -8.07 -3.92
N LEU A 255 17.79 -7.01 -3.30
CA LEU A 255 17.45 -5.76 -3.98
C LEU A 255 18.71 -5.03 -4.44
N THR A 256 18.72 -4.56 -5.68
CA THR A 256 19.85 -3.86 -6.30
C THR A 256 19.45 -2.49 -6.83
N GLY A 257 20.44 -1.63 -7.04
CA GLY A 257 20.24 -0.34 -7.73
C GLY A 257 19.68 -0.50 -9.15
N SER A 258 19.98 -1.62 -9.83
CA SER A 258 19.41 -1.93 -11.14
C SER A 258 17.90 -2.21 -11.08
N ASP A 259 17.43 -2.92 -10.05
CA ASP A 259 16.00 -3.16 -9.85
C ASP A 259 15.26 -1.83 -9.66
N MET A 260 15.80 -0.92 -8.86
CA MET A 260 15.24 0.42 -8.68
C MET A 260 15.29 1.27 -9.96
N ALA A 261 16.38 1.18 -10.72
CA ALA A 261 16.55 1.95 -11.95
C ALA A 261 15.59 1.52 -13.07
N ASN A 262 15.25 0.25 -13.12
CA ASN A 262 14.46 -0.35 -14.20
C ASN A 262 12.95 -0.34 -13.94
N TRP A 263 12.50 -0.11 -12.71
CA TRP A 263 11.08 -0.08 -12.37
C TRP A 263 10.50 1.34 -12.46
N ARG A 264 9.24 1.40 -12.89
CA ARG A 264 8.42 2.63 -12.93
C ARG A 264 6.97 2.30 -12.65
N ALA A 265 6.29 3.21 -11.97
CA ALA A 265 4.84 3.17 -11.81
C ALA A 265 4.14 3.22 -13.16
N GLN A 266 3.01 2.52 -13.29
CA GLN A 266 2.24 2.39 -14.52
C GLN A 266 0.78 2.79 -14.32
N VAL A 267 0.19 3.44 -15.33
CA VAL A 267 -1.25 3.75 -15.36
C VAL A 267 -1.97 2.64 -16.11
N GLU A 268 -3.06 2.16 -15.54
CA GLU A 268 -3.91 1.12 -16.12
C GLU A 268 -5.40 1.45 -15.96
N ALA A 269 -6.26 0.81 -16.73
CA ALA A 269 -7.69 0.88 -16.52
C ALA A 269 -8.10 0.10 -15.26
N PRO A 270 -9.09 0.58 -14.48
CA PRO A 270 -9.60 -0.17 -13.35
C PRO A 270 -10.34 -1.43 -13.82
N LEU A 271 -10.30 -2.48 -12.99
CA LEU A 271 -11.30 -3.53 -13.06
C LEU A 271 -12.60 -3.02 -12.45
N THR A 272 -13.74 -3.41 -13.02
CA THR A 272 -15.04 -2.89 -12.61
C THR A 272 -16.05 -4.00 -12.36
N CYS A 273 -17.02 -3.72 -11.48
CA CYS A 273 -18.21 -4.53 -11.27
C CYS A 273 -19.40 -3.60 -11.03
N ASP A 274 -20.47 -3.81 -11.80
CA ASP A 274 -21.73 -3.10 -11.55
C ASP A 274 -22.50 -3.77 -10.40
N TYR A 275 -22.81 -2.98 -9.37
CA TYR A 275 -23.56 -3.40 -8.20
C TYR A 275 -24.66 -2.39 -7.89
N GLY A 276 -25.89 -2.77 -8.11
CA GLY A 276 -27.04 -1.85 -8.02
C GLY A 276 -26.90 -0.71 -9.03
N ARG A 277 -26.86 0.53 -8.54
CA ARG A 277 -26.72 1.74 -9.35
C ARG A 277 -25.24 2.22 -9.48
N TYR A 278 -24.30 1.49 -8.91
CA TYR A 278 -22.91 1.89 -8.84
C TYR A 278 -22.03 0.99 -9.71
N THR A 279 -21.05 1.59 -10.34
CA THR A 279 -19.89 0.87 -10.90
C THR A 279 -18.74 0.95 -9.91
N VAL A 280 -18.37 -0.18 -9.33
CA VAL A 280 -17.27 -0.28 -8.36
C VAL A 280 -15.96 -0.50 -9.12
N CYS A 281 -15.00 0.39 -8.92
CA CYS A 281 -13.68 0.36 -9.55
C CYS A 281 -12.62 -0.16 -8.56
N LYS A 282 -11.76 -1.06 -9.01
CA LYS A 282 -10.61 -1.58 -8.23
C LYS A 282 -9.37 -1.71 -9.09
N ALA A 283 -8.21 -1.81 -8.42
CA ALA A 283 -6.95 -2.13 -9.07
C ALA A 283 -6.94 -3.55 -9.65
N GLY A 284 -6.00 -3.81 -10.56
CA GLY A 284 -5.88 -5.07 -11.28
C GLY A 284 -5.47 -6.28 -10.45
N VAL A 285 -5.19 -7.40 -11.14
CA VAL A 285 -4.95 -8.73 -10.54
C VAL A 285 -3.65 -8.83 -9.72
N TRP A 286 -2.75 -7.86 -9.85
CA TRP A 286 -1.58 -7.70 -8.99
C TRP A 286 -1.93 -7.29 -7.55
N SER A 287 -3.17 -6.92 -7.31
CA SER A 287 -3.72 -6.50 -6.02
C SER A 287 -4.86 -7.41 -5.56
N GLN A 288 -5.39 -7.14 -4.37
CA GLN A 288 -6.59 -7.82 -3.87
C GLN A 288 -7.91 -7.15 -4.32
N GLY A 289 -7.83 -6.14 -5.20
CA GLY A 289 -8.99 -5.44 -5.74
C GLY A 289 -10.07 -6.36 -6.32
N PRO A 290 -9.72 -7.30 -7.21
CA PRO A 290 -10.69 -8.17 -7.84
C PRO A 290 -11.42 -9.11 -6.87
N VAL A 291 -10.82 -9.44 -5.72
CA VAL A 291 -11.50 -10.23 -4.66
C VAL A 291 -12.76 -9.53 -4.16
N LEU A 292 -12.69 -8.20 -3.95
CA LEU A 292 -13.87 -7.43 -3.57
C LEU A 292 -14.93 -7.42 -4.68
N LEU A 293 -14.50 -7.24 -5.94
CA LEU A 293 -15.43 -7.26 -7.08
C LEU A 293 -16.12 -8.61 -7.20
N GLN A 294 -15.39 -9.71 -7.00
CA GLN A 294 -15.96 -11.06 -7.00
C GLN A 294 -16.91 -11.30 -5.83
N GLN A 295 -16.59 -10.80 -4.63
CA GLN A 295 -17.52 -10.86 -3.50
C GLN A 295 -18.84 -10.15 -3.83
N LEU A 296 -18.78 -8.96 -4.43
CA LEU A 296 -19.98 -8.24 -4.86
C LEU A 296 -20.74 -9.02 -5.93
N ALA A 297 -20.06 -9.63 -6.90
CA ALA A 297 -20.68 -10.48 -7.91
C ALA A 297 -21.36 -11.71 -7.30
N LEU A 298 -20.77 -12.34 -6.29
CA LEU A 298 -21.34 -13.44 -5.53
C LEU A 298 -22.60 -13.03 -4.74
N LEU A 299 -22.61 -11.82 -4.19
CA LEU A 299 -23.70 -11.30 -3.38
C LEU A 299 -24.87 -10.74 -4.19
N LYS A 300 -24.72 -10.57 -5.51
CA LYS A 300 -25.82 -10.10 -6.38
C LYS A 300 -27.04 -11.01 -6.24
N GLY A 301 -28.20 -10.39 -5.97
CA GLY A 301 -29.50 -11.08 -5.89
C GLY A 301 -29.74 -11.91 -4.63
N MET A 302 -28.88 -11.79 -3.61
CA MET A 302 -29.04 -12.49 -2.33
C MET A 302 -29.89 -11.73 -1.31
N GLY A 303 -30.56 -10.65 -1.69
CA GLY A 303 -31.52 -9.95 -0.84
C GLY A 303 -30.93 -9.19 0.35
N LEU A 304 -29.65 -8.81 0.30
CA LEU A 304 -28.95 -8.14 1.41
C LEU A 304 -29.63 -6.85 1.87
N ASP A 305 -30.32 -6.14 0.95
CA ASP A 305 -30.98 -4.87 1.25
C ASP A 305 -32.14 -5.02 2.25
N SER A 306 -32.67 -6.24 2.42
CA SER A 306 -33.75 -6.57 3.35
C SER A 306 -33.28 -7.11 4.69
N LEU A 307 -31.96 -7.35 4.86
CA LEU A 307 -31.40 -7.94 6.06
C LEU A 307 -30.86 -6.86 7.02
N ASP A 308 -30.89 -7.18 8.31
CA ASP A 308 -30.19 -6.38 9.33
C ASP A 308 -28.67 -6.48 9.10
N PRO A 309 -27.95 -5.36 8.83
CA PRO A 309 -26.50 -5.38 8.60
C PRO A 309 -25.68 -5.92 9.77
N THR A 310 -26.22 -5.94 10.98
CA THR A 310 -25.61 -6.50 12.18
C THR A 310 -26.10 -7.92 12.50
N GLY A 311 -27.04 -8.42 11.71
CA GLY A 311 -27.67 -9.73 11.89
C GLY A 311 -26.79 -10.89 11.40
N ALA A 312 -26.99 -12.05 12.01
CA ALA A 312 -26.21 -13.25 11.73
C ALA A 312 -26.28 -13.68 10.24
N GLU A 313 -27.46 -13.56 9.61
CA GLU A 313 -27.67 -13.92 8.22
C GLU A 313 -26.86 -13.02 7.27
N PHE A 314 -26.89 -11.70 7.48
CA PHE A 314 -26.11 -10.75 6.69
C PHE A 314 -24.62 -11.02 6.80
N ILE A 315 -24.12 -11.22 8.03
CA ILE A 315 -22.71 -11.54 8.29
C ILE A 315 -22.33 -12.88 7.64
N HIS A 316 -23.21 -13.90 7.76
CA HIS A 316 -22.98 -15.22 7.17
C HIS A 316 -22.80 -15.14 5.64
N LEU A 317 -23.69 -14.47 4.95
CA LEU A 317 -23.63 -14.34 3.48
C LEU A 317 -22.36 -13.63 3.02
N GLN A 318 -21.97 -12.55 3.69
CA GLN A 318 -20.73 -11.82 3.39
C GLN A 318 -19.48 -12.70 3.61
N VAL A 319 -19.43 -13.41 4.73
CA VAL A 319 -18.27 -14.26 5.06
C VAL A 319 -18.16 -15.44 4.11
N GLU A 320 -19.27 -16.10 3.74
CA GLU A 320 -19.24 -17.20 2.76
C GLU A 320 -18.82 -16.72 1.36
N ALA A 321 -19.34 -15.57 0.91
CA ALA A 321 -18.91 -14.97 -0.35
C ALA A 321 -17.42 -14.60 -0.33
N ALA A 322 -16.94 -14.04 0.78
CA ALA A 322 -15.52 -13.74 0.95
C ALA A 322 -14.66 -15.02 0.87
N LYS A 323 -15.03 -16.09 1.57
CA LYS A 323 -14.31 -17.37 1.53
C LYS A 323 -14.19 -17.95 0.12
N LEU A 324 -15.25 -17.86 -0.69
CA LEU A 324 -15.21 -18.33 -2.07
C LEU A 324 -14.30 -17.48 -2.95
N ALA A 325 -14.38 -16.15 -2.83
CA ALA A 325 -13.53 -15.23 -3.60
C ALA A 325 -12.05 -15.35 -3.21
N PHE A 326 -11.75 -15.50 -1.91
CA PHE A 326 -10.39 -15.74 -1.43
C PHE A 326 -9.85 -17.10 -1.87
N ALA A 327 -10.69 -18.15 -1.91
CA ALA A 327 -10.28 -19.46 -2.42
C ALA A 327 -9.87 -19.40 -3.89
N ASP A 328 -10.62 -18.63 -4.69
CA ASP A 328 -10.29 -18.39 -6.09
C ASP A 328 -9.00 -17.56 -6.25
N ARG A 329 -8.80 -16.56 -5.39
CA ARG A 329 -7.54 -15.80 -5.35
C ARG A 329 -6.34 -16.71 -5.10
N GLU A 330 -6.40 -17.55 -4.08
CA GLU A 330 -5.30 -18.45 -3.73
C GLU A 330 -4.96 -19.43 -4.87
N LYS A 331 -5.95 -19.80 -5.68
CA LYS A 331 -5.74 -20.72 -6.80
C LYS A 331 -5.23 -20.04 -8.06
N PHE A 332 -5.72 -18.84 -8.38
CA PHE A 332 -5.60 -18.29 -9.73
C PHE A 332 -4.76 -17.00 -9.81
N TYR A 333 -4.59 -16.24 -8.68
CA TYR A 333 -3.92 -14.96 -8.78
C TYR A 333 -2.39 -15.11 -8.73
N GLY A 334 -1.74 -14.22 -9.44
CA GLY A 334 -0.29 -14.09 -9.48
C GLY A 334 0.09 -12.78 -10.17
N ASP A 335 1.39 -12.51 -10.24
CA ASP A 335 1.91 -11.37 -11.00
C ASP A 335 1.56 -11.55 -12.48
N PRO A 336 0.79 -10.62 -13.09
CA PRO A 336 0.31 -10.75 -14.48
C PRO A 336 1.44 -10.78 -15.52
N ASN A 337 2.66 -10.38 -15.14
CA ASN A 337 3.83 -10.50 -16.01
C ASN A 337 4.34 -11.95 -16.13
N PHE A 338 3.99 -12.81 -15.17
CA PHE A 338 4.45 -14.20 -15.09
C PHE A 338 3.33 -15.23 -15.10
N ALA A 339 2.12 -14.82 -14.69
CA ALA A 339 0.98 -15.72 -14.58
C ALA A 339 -0.24 -15.16 -15.32
N LYS A 340 -0.90 -15.99 -16.14
CA LYS A 340 -2.17 -15.63 -16.73
C LYS A 340 -3.30 -15.87 -15.73
N VAL A 341 -4.01 -14.81 -15.35
CA VAL A 341 -5.14 -14.85 -14.42
C VAL A 341 -6.46 -14.81 -15.22
N PRO A 342 -7.40 -15.73 -15.00
CA PRO A 342 -8.66 -15.79 -15.76
C PRO A 342 -9.69 -14.76 -15.22
N ILE A 343 -9.30 -13.51 -15.11
CA ILE A 343 -10.06 -12.50 -14.37
C ILE A 343 -11.44 -12.23 -14.96
N GLU A 344 -11.58 -12.26 -16.28
CA GLU A 344 -12.86 -12.08 -16.96
C GLU A 344 -13.85 -13.19 -16.58
N THR A 345 -13.39 -14.43 -16.49
CA THR A 345 -14.22 -15.57 -16.04
C THR A 345 -14.57 -15.41 -14.56
N LEU A 346 -13.59 -15.11 -13.70
CA LEU A 346 -13.79 -14.97 -12.25
C LEU A 346 -14.79 -13.87 -11.89
N LEU A 347 -14.88 -12.80 -12.70
CA LEU A 347 -15.83 -11.72 -12.50
C LEU A 347 -17.15 -11.88 -13.28
N SER A 348 -17.28 -12.93 -14.13
CA SER A 348 -18.49 -13.13 -14.91
C SER A 348 -19.70 -13.52 -14.06
N ASP A 349 -20.89 -13.08 -14.48
CA ASP A 349 -22.14 -13.41 -13.78
C ASP A 349 -22.42 -14.92 -13.80
N THR A 350 -22.10 -15.62 -14.90
CA THR A 350 -22.30 -17.08 -15.03
C THR A 350 -21.44 -17.84 -14.01
N TYR A 351 -20.17 -17.56 -13.95
CA TYR A 351 -19.26 -18.20 -13.00
C TYR A 351 -19.71 -17.95 -11.55
N ASN A 352 -20.01 -16.71 -11.21
CA ASN A 352 -20.41 -16.38 -9.85
C ASN A 352 -21.81 -16.90 -9.49
N ALA A 353 -22.72 -17.05 -10.45
CA ALA A 353 -24.01 -17.73 -10.22
C ALA A 353 -23.84 -19.20 -9.83
N ASP A 354 -22.91 -19.91 -10.45
CA ASP A 354 -22.60 -21.28 -10.08
C ASP A 354 -21.89 -21.38 -8.74
N ARG A 355 -20.94 -20.50 -8.48
CA ARG A 355 -20.23 -20.44 -7.19
C ARG A 355 -21.17 -20.09 -6.02
N ARG A 356 -22.15 -19.23 -6.24
CA ARG A 356 -23.16 -18.82 -5.25
C ARG A 356 -23.97 -20.01 -4.71
N LYS A 357 -24.19 -21.05 -5.50
CA LYS A 357 -24.90 -22.27 -5.08
C LYS A 357 -24.20 -23.01 -3.92
N LEU A 358 -22.92 -22.72 -3.68
CA LEU A 358 -22.15 -23.26 -2.58
C LEU A 358 -22.39 -22.51 -1.24
N ILE A 359 -23.05 -21.38 -1.26
CA ILE A 359 -23.45 -20.64 -0.07
C ILE A 359 -24.78 -21.25 0.41
N THR A 360 -24.73 -21.96 1.53
CA THR A 360 -25.87 -22.60 2.17
C THR A 360 -26.20 -21.90 3.48
N ASP A 361 -27.13 -22.43 4.27
CA ASP A 361 -27.46 -21.98 5.61
C ASP A 361 -26.39 -22.30 6.68
N ARG A 362 -25.36 -23.06 6.29
CA ARG A 362 -24.24 -23.45 7.17
C ARG A 362 -22.91 -22.89 6.70
N ALA A 363 -22.12 -22.42 7.66
CA ALA A 363 -20.74 -22.01 7.41
C ALA A 363 -19.88 -23.19 7.00
N SER A 364 -19.13 -23.03 5.91
CA SER A 364 -18.15 -24.01 5.45
C SER A 364 -16.76 -23.70 6.06
N LEU A 365 -16.06 -24.74 6.48
CA LEU A 365 -14.65 -24.66 6.90
C LEU A 365 -13.67 -25.06 5.80
N ASP A 366 -14.19 -25.50 4.65
CA ASP A 366 -13.38 -26.01 3.55
C ASP A 366 -12.91 -24.84 2.66
N LEU A 367 -11.68 -24.95 2.17
CA LEU A 367 -11.21 -24.13 1.07
C LEU A 367 -11.80 -24.67 -0.23
N ARG A 368 -12.64 -23.88 -0.89
CA ARG A 368 -13.45 -24.30 -2.05
C ARG A 368 -13.12 -23.46 -3.30
N PRO A 369 -11.90 -23.57 -3.86
CA PRO A 369 -11.57 -22.86 -5.10
C PRO A 369 -12.41 -23.39 -6.27
N GLY A 370 -12.76 -22.50 -7.19
CA GLY A 370 -13.50 -22.88 -8.39
C GLY A 370 -12.65 -23.60 -9.43
N SER A 371 -13.25 -23.86 -10.57
CA SER A 371 -12.58 -24.44 -11.73
C SER A 371 -12.78 -23.55 -12.94
N VAL A 372 -11.71 -23.27 -13.66
CA VAL A 372 -11.71 -22.53 -14.92
C VAL A 372 -10.94 -23.38 -15.93
N GLU A 373 -11.55 -23.67 -17.07
CA GLU A 373 -10.93 -24.51 -18.11
C GLU A 373 -9.62 -23.88 -18.61
N GLY A 374 -8.58 -24.68 -18.72
CA GLY A 374 -7.24 -24.24 -19.14
C GLY A 374 -6.42 -23.56 -18.04
N PHE A 375 -6.94 -23.42 -16.81
CA PHE A 375 -6.23 -22.82 -15.69
C PHE A 375 -6.08 -23.82 -14.52
N GLY A 376 -4.83 -24.16 -14.22
CA GLY A 376 -4.46 -24.95 -13.03
C GLY A 376 -4.25 -24.08 -11.80
N ALA A 377 -3.80 -24.71 -10.70
CA ALA A 377 -3.35 -23.97 -9.51
C ALA A 377 -2.03 -23.26 -9.81
N VAL A 378 -1.93 -21.99 -9.43
CA VAL A 378 -0.68 -21.21 -9.53
C VAL A 378 0.29 -21.64 -8.44
N VAL A 379 -0.22 -22.04 -7.27
CA VAL A 379 0.57 -22.46 -6.10
C VAL A 379 -0.13 -23.64 -5.41
N GLU A 380 0.64 -24.66 -5.02
CA GLU A 380 0.15 -25.64 -4.04
C GLU A 380 0.05 -24.98 -2.68
N LEU A 381 -1.15 -24.93 -2.12
CA LEU A 381 -1.39 -24.38 -0.78
C LEU A 381 -0.71 -25.26 0.27
N ARG A 382 0.43 -24.81 0.79
CA ARG A 382 1.04 -25.39 1.98
C ARG A 382 0.32 -24.85 3.21
N ARG A 383 -0.20 -25.71 4.08
CA ARG A 383 -0.66 -25.32 5.41
C ARG A 383 0.57 -24.93 6.23
N GLU A 384 0.64 -23.69 6.67
CA GLU A 384 1.64 -23.27 7.64
C GLU A 384 1.41 -24.04 8.96
N SER A 385 2.36 -24.90 9.31
CA SER A 385 2.46 -25.53 10.62
C SER A 385 3.57 -24.85 11.41
N GLY A 386 3.32 -23.67 11.95
CA GLY A 386 4.26 -22.96 12.80
C GLY A 386 3.57 -21.95 13.71
N PRO A 387 4.15 -21.60 14.87
CA PRO A 387 3.59 -20.60 15.75
C PRO A 387 3.58 -19.24 15.05
N ARG A 388 2.42 -18.59 15.02
CA ARG A 388 2.29 -17.20 14.60
C ARG A 388 2.84 -16.31 15.70
N LEU A 389 3.88 -15.53 15.42
CA LEU A 389 4.32 -14.43 16.27
C LEU A 389 3.42 -13.22 16.09
#